data_8f6ead708f1f4a7555e94efa074f664b
#
_entry.id   8f6ead708f1f4a7555e94efa074f664b
#
_cell.length_a   1.000
_cell.length_b   1.000
_cell.length_c   1.000
_cell.angle_alpha   90.00
_cell.angle_beta   90.00
_cell.angle_gamma   90.00
#
_symmetry.space_group_name_H-M   'P 1'
#
loop_
_entity.id
_entity.type
_entity.pdbx_description
1 polymer ?
#
loop_
_entity_poly.entity_id
_entity_poly.type
_entity_poly.pdbx_seq_one_letter_code
_entity_poly.pdbx_strand_id
1 'polypeptide(L)'
;MTMYCVILHPKETTRNVLITEKTLPTVNAIGTLIRRSTPPDLIGTWKWNNLVLSLYGYKTGKAGTENKHELPPPHDTVLLFGEAVVVATKQNLVVNFTSNEYMKFYNESMGGFEDLGSEDSEEEEEEEE
;
A
#
# COMPACT_ATOMS: atom_id res chain seq x y z
N MET A 1 -17.28 11.80 -1.65
CA MET A 1 -16.82 10.48 -2.12
C MET A 1 -15.84 9.90 -1.13
N THR A 2 -16.00 8.63 -0.81
CA THR A 2 -15.15 7.93 0.15
C THR A 2 -13.95 7.34 -0.56
N MET A 3 -12.75 7.63 -0.07
CA MET A 3 -11.51 7.08 -0.62
C MET A 3 -10.72 6.44 0.50
N TYR A 4 -10.10 5.32 0.17
CA TYR A 4 -9.27 4.57 1.12
C TYR A 4 -7.84 4.50 0.63
N CYS A 5 -6.92 4.42 1.57
CA CYS A 5 -5.57 3.95 1.34
C CYS A 5 -5.36 2.68 2.14
N VAL A 6 -4.22 2.02 1.94
CA VAL A 6 -3.96 0.72 2.55
C VAL A 6 -2.86 0.87 3.60
N ILE A 7 -3.12 0.30 4.79
CA ILE A 7 -2.12 0.19 5.84
C ILE A 7 -1.57 -1.24 5.80
N LEU A 8 -0.25 -1.37 5.73
CA LEU A 8 0.45 -2.65 5.83
C LEU A 8 0.88 -2.83 7.27
N HIS A 9 0.17 -3.70 7.99
CA HIS A 9 0.46 -3.95 9.38
C HIS A 9 1.71 -4.81 9.50
N PRO A 10 2.55 -4.60 10.54
CA PRO A 10 3.80 -5.36 10.67
C PRO A 10 3.64 -6.87 10.64
N LYS A 11 2.50 -7.39 11.03
CA LYS A 11 2.26 -8.85 11.10
C LYS A 11 1.62 -9.41 9.84
N GLU A 12 1.87 -8.79 8.70
CA GLU A 12 1.46 -9.29 7.39
C GLU A 12 -0.02 -9.15 7.08
N THR A 13 -0.76 -8.39 7.87
CA THR A 13 -2.14 -8.08 7.56
C THR A 13 -2.24 -6.71 6.91
N THR A 14 -3.37 -6.46 6.24
CA THR A 14 -3.65 -5.17 5.62
C THR A 14 -5.00 -4.67 6.12
N ARG A 15 -5.19 -3.36 6.08
CA ARG A 15 -6.50 -2.78 6.35
C ARG A 15 -6.68 -1.51 5.54
N ASN A 16 -7.94 -1.16 5.31
CA ASN A 16 -8.30 0.06 4.61
C ASN A 16 -8.47 1.18 5.62
N VAL A 17 -7.96 2.36 5.28
CA VAL A 17 -8.12 3.54 6.13
C VAL A 17 -8.62 4.67 5.26
N LEU A 18 -9.62 5.39 5.77
CA LEU A 18 -10.22 6.52 5.07
C LEU A 18 -9.20 7.63 4.91
N ILE A 19 -9.11 8.18 3.69
CA ILE A 19 -8.23 9.30 3.39
C ILE A 19 -9.07 10.42 2.79
N THR A 20 -8.81 11.64 3.25
CA THR A 20 -9.60 12.80 2.86
C THR A 20 -8.83 13.78 1.99
N GLU A 21 -7.51 13.67 1.91
CA GLU A 21 -6.70 14.53 1.05
C GLU A 21 -7.02 14.26 -0.42
N LYS A 22 -7.08 15.34 -1.22
CA LYS A 22 -7.35 15.23 -2.64
C LYS A 22 -6.09 15.02 -3.46
N THR A 23 -4.96 15.51 -2.98
CA THR A 23 -3.65 15.33 -3.60
C THR A 23 -2.79 14.49 -2.69
N LEU A 24 -1.64 14.05 -3.18
CA LEU A 24 -0.75 13.17 -2.40
C LEU A 24 -0.47 13.80 -1.03
N PRO A 25 -0.79 13.09 0.06
CA PRO A 25 -0.59 13.64 1.41
C PRO A 25 0.89 13.86 1.72
N THR A 26 1.15 14.86 2.55
CA THR A 26 2.49 15.06 3.10
C THR A 26 2.81 13.95 4.10
N VAL A 27 4.10 13.78 4.41
CA VAL A 27 4.50 12.79 5.41
C VAL A 27 3.86 13.11 6.77
N ASN A 28 3.67 14.38 7.09
CA ASN A 28 3.00 14.77 8.34
C ASN A 28 1.55 14.29 8.37
N ALA A 29 0.84 14.45 7.25
CA ALA A 29 -0.55 14.00 7.15
C ALA A 29 -0.64 12.48 7.30
N ILE A 30 0.30 11.75 6.71
CA ILE A 30 0.34 10.29 6.85
C ILE A 30 0.62 9.90 8.30
N GLY A 31 1.54 10.57 8.96
CA GLY A 31 1.83 10.33 10.38
C GLY A 31 0.58 10.49 11.23
N THR A 32 -0.18 11.54 10.98
CA THR A 32 -1.45 11.78 11.69
C THR A 32 -2.44 10.65 11.42
N LEU A 33 -2.51 10.21 10.16
CA LEU A 33 -3.43 9.15 9.76
C LEU A 33 -3.19 7.85 10.54
N ILE A 34 -1.94 7.51 10.80
CA ILE A 34 -1.58 6.30 11.54
C ILE A 34 -1.27 6.57 13.00
N ARG A 35 -1.58 7.79 13.46
CA ARG A 35 -1.47 8.17 14.89
C ARG A 35 -0.05 8.08 15.43
N ARG A 36 0.91 8.52 14.61
CA ARG A 36 2.32 8.58 15.02
C ARG A 36 2.74 10.04 15.12
N SER A 37 3.49 10.35 16.17
CA SER A 37 3.99 11.71 16.39
C SER A 37 5.14 12.04 15.44
N THR A 38 5.92 11.03 15.07
CA THR A 38 7.00 11.21 14.11
C THR A 38 6.47 10.85 12.73
N PRO A 39 6.63 11.74 11.72
CA PRO A 39 6.14 11.40 10.39
C PRO A 39 6.99 10.31 9.75
N PRO A 40 6.39 9.46 8.90
CA PRO A 40 7.17 8.49 8.13
C PRO A 40 7.92 9.19 7.01
N ASP A 41 8.78 8.40 6.33
CA ASP A 41 9.41 8.84 5.09
C ASP A 41 8.62 8.34 3.90
N LEU A 42 8.69 9.07 2.80
CA LEU A 42 8.25 8.52 1.51
C LEU A 42 9.35 7.60 1.03
N ILE A 43 9.06 6.30 1.03
CA ILE A 43 10.05 5.27 0.71
C ILE A 43 10.25 5.18 -0.80
N GLY A 44 9.16 5.24 -1.56
CA GLY A 44 9.24 5.15 -3.01
C GLY A 44 7.86 5.01 -3.62
N THR A 45 7.85 4.75 -4.91
CA THR A 45 6.60 4.61 -5.66
C THR A 45 6.67 3.40 -6.57
N TRP A 46 5.48 2.93 -6.96
CA TRP A 46 5.30 1.94 -8.02
C TRP A 46 4.31 2.49 -9.01
N LYS A 47 4.38 2.01 -10.24
CA LYS A 47 3.36 2.31 -11.27
C LYS A 47 2.58 1.05 -11.56
N TRP A 48 1.24 1.15 -11.54
CA TRP A 48 0.37 0.00 -11.75
C TRP A 48 -0.99 0.48 -12.25
N ASN A 49 -1.43 -0.02 -13.41
CA ASN A 49 -2.77 0.27 -13.96
C ASN A 49 -3.06 1.78 -14.05
N ASN A 50 -2.09 2.54 -14.55
CA ASN A 50 -2.18 4.00 -14.67
C ASN A 50 -2.25 4.73 -13.33
N LEU A 51 -1.96 4.02 -12.24
CA LEU A 51 -1.88 4.61 -10.91
C LEU A 51 -0.41 4.75 -10.49
N VAL A 52 -0.16 5.72 -9.62
CA VAL A 52 1.10 5.79 -8.88
C VAL A 52 0.80 5.38 -7.45
N LEU A 53 1.49 4.36 -6.97
CA LEU A 53 1.34 3.87 -5.61
C LEU A 53 2.51 4.40 -4.80
N SER A 54 2.23 5.22 -3.81
CA SER A 54 3.26 5.84 -2.98
C SER A 54 3.34 5.12 -1.65
N LEU A 55 4.53 4.67 -1.29
CA LEU A 55 4.78 3.91 -0.07
C LEU A 55 5.43 4.80 0.97
N TYR A 56 4.82 4.88 2.14
CA TYR A 56 5.34 5.61 3.30
C TYR A 56 5.66 4.62 4.41
N GLY A 57 6.74 4.85 5.13
CA GLY A 57 7.09 3.96 6.23
C GLY A 57 8.25 4.49 7.05
N TYR A 58 8.66 3.70 8.04
CA TYR A 58 9.76 4.04 8.94
C TYR A 58 10.91 3.09 8.68
N LYS A 59 12.09 3.65 8.46
CA LYS A 59 13.29 2.85 8.17
C LYS A 59 14.01 2.43 9.46
N THR A 60 13.59 2.95 10.60
CA THR A 60 14.17 2.59 11.89
C THR A 60 13.06 2.29 12.88
N GLY A 61 13.37 1.49 13.89
CA GLY A 61 12.41 1.13 14.93
C GLY A 61 13.00 0.12 15.88
N LYS A 62 12.19 -0.31 16.81
CA LYS A 62 12.62 -1.27 17.82
C LYS A 62 12.66 -2.68 17.24
N ALA A 63 13.60 -3.48 17.70
CA ALA A 63 13.62 -4.90 17.38
C ALA A 63 12.28 -5.53 17.77
N GLY A 64 11.74 -6.36 16.88
CA GLY A 64 10.44 -6.97 17.07
C GLY A 64 9.30 -6.22 16.44
N THR A 65 9.52 -5.00 15.92
CA THR A 65 8.49 -4.22 15.25
C THR A 65 8.68 -4.19 13.73
N GLU A 66 9.57 -5.01 13.21
CA GLU A 66 9.82 -5.08 11.77
C GLU A 66 8.53 -5.41 11.03
N ASN A 67 8.32 -4.71 9.91
CA ASN A 67 7.18 -4.99 9.05
C ASN A 67 7.49 -6.23 8.21
N LYS A 68 6.63 -7.23 8.31
CA LYS A 68 6.86 -8.54 7.67
C LYS A 68 6.39 -8.59 6.23
N HIS A 69 5.79 -7.52 5.73
CA HIS A 69 5.36 -7.50 4.34
C HIS A 69 6.57 -7.54 3.40
N GLU A 70 6.52 -8.45 2.45
CA GLU A 70 7.47 -8.47 1.35
C GLU A 70 7.02 -7.43 0.33
N LEU A 71 7.90 -6.50 0.00
CA LEU A 71 7.53 -5.40 -0.89
C LEU A 71 7.95 -5.73 -2.32
N PRO A 72 7.10 -5.41 -3.31
CA PRO A 72 7.49 -5.63 -4.71
C PRO A 72 8.71 -4.81 -5.10
N PRO A 73 9.51 -5.29 -6.06
CA PRO A 73 10.64 -4.51 -6.57
C PRO A 73 10.19 -3.16 -7.12
N PRO A 74 11.01 -2.13 -7.07
CA PRO A 74 12.40 -2.11 -6.63
C PRO A 74 12.59 -1.85 -5.13
N HIS A 75 11.52 -1.96 -4.33
CA HIS A 75 11.58 -1.64 -2.90
C HIS A 75 11.71 -2.89 -2.03
N ASP A 76 12.01 -4.04 -2.65
CA ASP A 76 12.09 -5.33 -1.97
C ASP A 76 13.30 -5.47 -1.04
N THR A 77 14.25 -4.56 -1.13
CA THR A 77 15.43 -4.58 -0.24
C THR A 77 15.27 -3.66 0.97
N VAL A 78 14.16 -2.92 1.06
CA VAL A 78 13.95 -1.97 2.17
C VAL A 78 13.33 -2.70 3.34
N LEU A 79 13.92 -2.53 4.53
CA LEU A 79 13.32 -3.03 5.76
C LEU A 79 12.59 -1.87 6.44
N LEU A 80 11.32 -2.08 6.73
CA LEU A 80 10.49 -1.08 7.40
C LEU A 80 10.09 -1.58 8.78
N PHE A 81 9.77 -0.64 9.66
CA PHE A 81 9.37 -0.90 11.04
C PHE A 81 7.99 -0.30 11.29
N GLY A 82 7.15 -1.05 11.99
CA GLY A 82 5.79 -0.58 12.28
C GLY A 82 4.92 -0.60 11.03
N GLU A 83 3.88 0.20 11.05
CA GLU A 83 2.94 0.26 9.94
C GLU A 83 3.52 1.02 8.75
N ALA A 84 3.19 0.56 7.54
CA ALA A 84 3.49 1.27 6.31
C ALA A 84 2.17 1.63 5.64
N VAL A 85 2.19 2.66 4.79
CA VAL A 85 0.98 3.18 4.14
C VAL A 85 1.21 3.24 2.64
N VAL A 86 0.22 2.77 1.87
CA VAL A 86 0.25 2.86 0.42
C VAL A 86 -0.93 3.72 -0.02
N VAL A 87 -0.62 4.81 -0.72
CA VAL A 87 -1.62 5.74 -1.25
C VAL A 87 -1.56 5.72 -2.77
N ALA A 88 -2.70 5.57 -3.41
CA ALA A 88 -2.77 5.57 -4.88
C ALA A 88 -3.19 6.95 -5.38
N THR A 89 -2.51 7.42 -6.41
CA THR A 89 -2.89 8.65 -7.11
C THR A 89 -2.99 8.38 -8.60
N LYS A 90 -3.82 9.17 -9.27
CA LYS A 90 -3.94 9.17 -10.71
C LYS A 90 -3.98 10.62 -11.15
N GLN A 91 -3.04 11.00 -12.03
CA GLN A 91 -2.92 12.40 -12.47
C GLN A 91 -2.84 13.35 -11.28
N ASN A 92 -2.05 12.95 -10.27
CA ASN A 92 -1.77 13.71 -9.05
C ASN A 92 -2.96 13.86 -8.10
N LEU A 93 -4.05 13.13 -8.33
CA LEU A 93 -5.21 13.14 -7.45
C LEU A 93 -5.33 11.79 -6.76
N VAL A 94 -5.61 11.82 -5.45
CA VAL A 94 -5.82 10.60 -4.67
C VAL A 94 -7.05 9.88 -5.20
N VAL A 95 -6.92 8.57 -5.39
CA VAL A 95 -8.03 7.72 -5.80
C VAL A 95 -8.21 6.62 -4.78
N ASN A 96 -9.39 6.01 -4.79
CA ASN A 96 -9.70 4.91 -3.89
C ASN A 96 -8.79 3.71 -4.17
N PHE A 97 -8.19 3.16 -3.12
CA PHE A 97 -7.29 2.01 -3.25
C PHE A 97 -7.45 1.17 -2.00
N THR A 98 -7.88 -0.07 -2.17
CA THR A 98 -8.23 -0.95 -1.07
C THR A 98 -7.23 -2.08 -0.93
N SER A 99 -7.32 -2.80 0.18
CA SER A 99 -6.43 -3.94 0.41
C SER A 99 -6.59 -5.01 -0.67
N ASN A 100 -7.80 -5.20 -1.22
CA ASN A 100 -7.99 -6.15 -2.32
C ASN A 100 -7.21 -5.72 -3.56
N GLU A 101 -7.21 -4.42 -3.85
CA GLU A 101 -6.45 -3.90 -4.99
C GLU A 101 -4.96 -3.99 -4.74
N TYR A 102 -4.53 -3.74 -3.51
CA TYR A 102 -3.12 -3.92 -3.16
C TYR A 102 -2.68 -5.37 -3.37
N MET A 103 -3.51 -6.34 -3.00
CA MET A 103 -3.18 -7.75 -3.20
C MET A 103 -3.07 -8.11 -4.68
N LYS A 104 -3.94 -7.54 -5.52
CA LYS A 104 -3.80 -7.73 -6.98
C LYS A 104 -2.48 -7.18 -7.48
N PHE A 105 -2.15 -5.97 -7.08
CA PHE A 105 -0.88 -5.34 -7.44
C PHE A 105 0.29 -6.21 -6.97
N TYR A 106 0.24 -6.65 -5.72
CA TYR A 106 1.30 -7.46 -5.13
C TYR A 106 1.50 -8.75 -5.92
N ASN A 107 0.41 -9.47 -6.19
CA ASN A 107 0.49 -10.74 -6.89
C ASN A 107 1.04 -10.58 -8.30
N GLU A 108 0.60 -9.54 -9.01
CA GLU A 108 1.09 -9.29 -10.36
C GLU A 108 2.56 -8.90 -10.35
N SER A 109 2.95 -8.08 -9.38
CA SER A 109 4.33 -7.59 -9.29
C SER A 109 5.30 -8.67 -8.87
N MET A 110 4.84 -9.65 -8.09
CA MET A 110 5.70 -10.75 -7.62
C MET A 110 5.70 -11.94 -8.57
N GLY A 111 5.13 -11.79 -9.79
CA GLY A 111 5.11 -12.81 -10.82
C GLY A 111 4.10 -13.91 -10.57
N GLY A 112 3.16 -13.66 -9.73
CA GLY A 112 2.16 -14.65 -9.40
C GLY A 112 1.32 -15.05 -10.57
N PHE A 113 1.64 -15.64 -11.18
CA PHE A 113 0.94 -16.13 -11.91
C PHE A 113 0.16 -16.64 -12.57
N GLU A 114 0.66 -16.88 -12.65
CA GLU A 114 0.03 -17.27 -13.28
C GLU A 114 -0.91 -17.54 -13.54
N ASP A 115 -0.73 -17.63 -13.54
CA ASP A 115 -1.77 -17.83 -13.66
C ASP A 115 -2.57 -17.88 -13.99
N LEU A 116 -2.51 -17.85 -14.11
CA LEU A 116 -3.44 -17.76 -14.15
C LEU A 116 -4.37 -17.78 -14.28
N GLY A 117 -4.40 -17.68 -14.38
CA GLY A 117 -5.45 -17.55 -14.21
C GLY A 117 -6.17 -17.32 -14.21
N SER A 118 -5.99 -17.33 -14.23
CA SER A 118 -6.92 -17.00 -13.97
C SER A 118 -7.65 -16.69 -13.97
N GLU A 119 -7.56 -16.60 -13.99
CA GLU A 119 -8.37 -16.23 -13.69
C GLU A 119 -9.13 -15.92 -13.48
N ASP A 120 -8.82 -15.93 -13.54
CA ASP A 120 -9.69 -15.51 -13.08
C ASP A 120 -10.24 -15.24 -12.79
N SER A 121 -9.91 -15.15 -12.79
CA SER A 121 -10.60 -14.86 -12.23
C SER A 121 -11.13 -14.52 -12.09
N GLU A 122 -11.01 -14.49 -12.01
CA GLU A 122 -11.69 -14.18 -11.52
C GLU A 122 -12.29 -13.86 -11.23
N GLU A 123 -12.06 -13.88 -11.25
CA GLU A 123 -12.74 -13.62 -10.63
C GLU A 123 -13.28 -13.31 -10.25
N GLU A 124 -13.09 -13.33 -10.17
CA GLU A 124 -13.70 -13.03 -9.45
C GLU A 124 -14.19 -12.66 -9.07
N GLU A 125 -13.99 -12.59 -9.04
CA GLU A 125 -14.53 -12.20 -8.33
C GLU A 125 -15.02 -11.75 -7.99
N GLU A 126 -14.87 -11.66 -8.04
CA GLU A 126 -15.43 -11.22 -7.39
C GLU A 126 -15.92 -10.79 -7.09
N GLU A 127 -15.81 -10.68 -7.11
CA GLU A 127 -16.35 -10.23 -6.52
C GLU A 127 -16.83 -9.81 -6.13
N GLU A 128 -16.63 -9.61 -6.05
CA GLU A 128 -17.11 -9.09 -5.39
C GLU A 128 -17.55 -8.72 -5.02
N GLU A 129 -17.29 -8.41 -4.88
CA GLU A 129 -17.75 -7.89 -4.19
C GLU A 129 -18.09 -7.81 -3.93
#